data_b98a917a57fe48d4c11c6a26cc0d176b
#
_entry.id   b98a917a57fe48d4c11c6a26cc0d176b
#
_cell.length_a   1.000
_cell.length_b   1.000
_cell.length_c   1.000
_cell.angle_alpha   90.00
_cell.angle_beta   90.00
_cell.angle_gamma   90.00
#
_symmetry.space_group_name_H-M   'P 1'
#
loop_
_entity.id
_entity.type
_entity.pdbx_description
1 polymer ?
#
loop_
_entity_poly.entity_id
_entity_poly.type
_entity_poly.pdbx_seq_one_letter_code
_entity_poly.pdbx_strand_id
1 'polypeptide(L)'
;MPELKKIGFVGLGAMGFGMASQLLKNGFHVAAVDTRSEVKPRWIDGGGAWCDSPSATAIDADAIVVMVVNSEQVDAVLFGGNGALKSLRKGSVVIVASTVSPSYSKGLGKQLSEAGYLYLDAPVSGGVVGAESGSLSIMASGCDAAFEAGEPLLRAMATKIYRVGAEAGLGSVVKTVNQLLAGAHITLAAEAMAFGTRAGVDPNVLYEVISHSAGSSWMFNDRVPHMLAGDFTPRSAVNIFVKDLGIVLDVGQELKFPLPMAALAHQIFVAAAAAGLGAQDDSAVVKLFQNLSGASVSQTRSER
;
A
#
# COMPACT_ATOMS: atom_id res chain seq x y z
N MET A 1 -18.76 24.49 5.36
CA MET A 1 -18.15 23.61 6.39
C MET A 1 -16.90 24.32 6.92
N PRO A 2 -16.50 24.13 8.18
CA PRO A 2 -15.20 24.63 8.60
C PRO A 2 -14.11 23.98 7.75
N GLU A 3 -13.13 24.76 7.34
CA GLU A 3 -12.00 24.32 6.54
C GLU A 3 -11.18 23.31 7.37
N LEU A 4 -10.99 22.06 6.87
CA LEU A 4 -10.16 21.06 7.52
C LEU A 4 -8.72 21.59 7.60
N LYS A 5 -8.16 21.71 8.80
CA LYS A 5 -6.81 22.27 8.99
C LYS A 5 -5.86 21.34 9.74
N LYS A 6 -6.38 20.59 10.71
CA LYS A 6 -5.58 19.74 11.60
C LYS A 6 -5.85 18.26 11.31
N ILE A 7 -4.82 17.53 10.94
CA ILE A 7 -4.92 16.13 10.54
C ILE A 7 -4.05 15.26 11.43
N GLY A 8 -4.66 14.23 12.02
CA GLY A 8 -3.93 13.13 12.61
C GLY A 8 -3.48 12.14 11.52
N PHE A 9 -2.24 11.71 11.54
CA PHE A 9 -1.73 10.71 10.60
C PHE A 9 -1.01 9.59 11.35
N VAL A 10 -1.41 8.34 11.12
CA VAL A 10 -0.81 7.19 11.80
C VAL A 10 -0.20 6.23 10.78
N GLY A 11 1.09 5.98 10.93
CA GLY A 11 1.89 5.15 10.05
C GLY A 11 2.67 5.96 9.01
N LEU A 12 3.96 6.22 9.31
CA LEU A 12 4.91 6.91 8.42
C LEU A 12 5.84 5.92 7.72
N GLY A 13 5.28 4.76 7.30
CA GLY A 13 5.98 3.76 6.50
C GLY A 13 6.33 4.26 5.10
N ALA A 14 6.75 3.33 4.23
CA ALA A 14 7.16 3.62 2.86
C ALA A 14 6.14 4.48 2.10
N MET A 15 4.85 4.18 2.26
CA MET A 15 3.76 4.93 1.63
C MET A 15 3.32 6.14 2.47
N GLY A 16 3.10 5.92 3.79
CA GLY A 16 2.50 6.91 4.67
C GLY A 16 3.33 8.17 4.83
N PHE A 17 4.66 8.08 4.83
CA PHE A 17 5.53 9.24 4.91
C PHE A 17 5.32 10.20 3.73
N GLY A 18 5.29 9.67 2.49
CA GLY A 18 5.01 10.45 1.30
C GLY A 18 3.62 11.09 1.34
N MET A 19 2.59 10.30 1.68
CA MET A 19 1.20 10.77 1.80
C MET A 19 1.06 11.91 2.82
N ALA A 20 1.61 11.73 4.02
CA ALA A 20 1.59 12.75 5.07
C ALA A 20 2.34 14.02 4.66
N SER A 21 3.48 13.87 3.97
CA SER A 21 4.24 15.00 3.41
C SER A 21 3.47 15.78 2.37
N GLN A 22 2.64 15.11 1.55
CA GLN A 22 1.77 15.79 0.60
C GLN A 22 0.67 16.62 1.30
N LEU A 23 0.13 16.13 2.42
CA LEU A 23 -0.79 16.93 3.22
C LEU A 23 -0.11 18.21 3.74
N LEU A 24 1.11 18.12 4.27
CA LEU A 24 1.87 19.30 4.70
C LEU A 24 2.09 20.30 3.55
N LYS A 25 2.53 19.82 2.39
CA LYS A 25 2.76 20.65 1.19
C LYS A 25 1.50 21.37 0.70
N ASN A 26 0.32 20.77 0.95
CA ASN A 26 -0.97 21.36 0.61
C ASN A 26 -1.57 22.21 1.75
N GLY A 27 -0.77 22.57 2.75
CA GLY A 27 -1.13 23.55 3.78
C GLY A 27 -1.89 22.98 4.99
N PHE A 28 -1.98 21.65 5.13
CA PHE A 28 -2.57 21.04 6.32
C PHE A 28 -1.56 20.99 7.48
N HIS A 29 -2.01 21.14 8.70
CA HIS A 29 -1.22 20.88 9.90
C HIS A 29 -1.32 19.38 10.24
N VAL A 30 -0.23 18.65 10.10
CA VAL A 30 -0.23 17.20 10.29
C VAL A 30 0.52 16.82 11.56
N ALA A 31 -0.20 16.21 12.50
CA ALA A 31 0.35 15.55 13.67
C ALA A 31 0.44 14.04 13.40
N ALA A 32 1.64 13.48 13.47
CA ALA A 32 1.82 12.09 13.09
C ALA A 32 2.54 11.24 14.14
N VAL A 33 2.33 9.92 14.06
CA VAL A 33 3.00 8.91 14.87
C VAL A 33 3.33 7.69 14.03
N ASP A 34 4.47 7.06 14.31
CA ASP A 34 4.87 5.74 13.83
C ASP A 34 5.48 4.95 14.99
N THR A 35 5.43 3.64 14.94
CA THR A 35 6.10 2.77 15.92
C THR A 35 7.62 2.82 15.79
N ARG A 36 8.14 3.22 14.63
CA ARG A 36 9.56 3.37 14.32
C ARG A 36 10.01 4.80 14.61
N SER A 37 10.74 4.97 15.70
CA SER A 37 11.23 6.28 16.13
C SER A 37 12.28 6.89 15.19
N GLU A 38 12.93 6.10 14.36
CA GLU A 38 13.94 6.55 13.39
C GLU A 38 13.38 7.47 12.30
N VAL A 39 12.07 7.45 12.03
CA VAL A 39 11.46 8.36 11.07
C VAL A 39 11.17 9.76 11.65
N LYS A 40 11.19 9.90 12.98
CA LYS A 40 10.84 11.13 13.71
C LYS A 40 11.68 12.35 13.30
N PRO A 41 13.01 12.30 13.26
CA PRO A 41 13.81 13.46 12.87
C PRO A 41 13.44 13.98 11.47
N ARG A 42 13.39 13.06 10.50
CA ARG A 42 13.01 13.40 9.11
C ARG A 42 11.62 14.01 9.01
N TRP A 43 10.67 13.54 9.84
CA TRP A 43 9.31 14.05 9.86
C TRP A 43 9.24 15.49 10.41
N ILE A 44 9.95 15.76 11.52
CA ILE A 44 10.01 17.09 12.15
C ILE A 44 10.72 18.09 11.23
N ASP A 45 11.84 17.70 10.63
CA ASP A 45 12.60 18.52 9.68
C ASP A 45 11.76 18.89 8.44
N GLY A 46 10.83 18.01 8.06
CA GLY A 46 9.83 18.25 7.01
C GLY A 46 8.68 19.20 7.41
N GLY A 47 8.65 19.69 8.64
CA GLY A 47 7.60 20.59 9.16
C GLY A 47 6.40 19.88 9.80
N GLY A 48 6.45 18.56 9.98
CA GLY A 48 5.39 17.80 10.63
C GLY A 48 5.49 17.83 12.17
N ALA A 49 4.36 17.75 12.86
CA ALA A 49 4.32 17.57 14.30
C ALA A 49 4.41 16.07 14.64
N TRP A 50 5.28 15.72 15.60
CA TRP A 50 5.38 14.35 16.09
C TRP A 50 4.54 14.16 17.35
N CYS A 51 3.84 13.04 17.43
CA CYS A 51 3.10 12.60 18.61
C CYS A 51 3.60 11.23 19.08
N ASP A 52 3.36 10.92 20.36
CA ASP A 52 3.81 9.66 20.95
C ASP A 52 2.72 8.57 20.99
N SER A 53 1.52 8.88 20.50
CA SER A 53 0.42 7.91 20.40
C SER A 53 -0.62 8.33 19.36
N PRO A 54 -1.42 7.37 18.84
CA PRO A 54 -2.56 7.68 17.97
C PRO A 54 -3.57 8.64 18.63
N SER A 55 -3.85 8.50 19.93
CA SER A 55 -4.73 9.41 20.67
C SER A 55 -4.19 10.84 20.65
N ALA A 56 -2.87 11.03 20.79
CA ALA A 56 -2.26 12.37 20.77
C ALA A 56 -2.37 13.01 19.37
N THR A 57 -2.29 12.24 18.27
CA THR A 57 -2.48 12.79 16.91
C THR A 57 -3.90 13.26 16.66
N ALA A 58 -4.86 12.71 17.41
CA ALA A 58 -6.29 12.97 17.24
C ALA A 58 -6.81 14.16 18.07
N ILE A 59 -5.97 14.73 18.96
CA ILE A 59 -6.36 15.91 19.76
C ILE A 59 -6.57 17.11 18.84
N ASP A 60 -7.77 17.69 18.87
CA ASP A 60 -8.20 18.79 17.99
C ASP A 60 -8.10 18.49 16.49
N ALA A 61 -7.93 17.25 16.10
CA ALA A 61 -7.89 16.86 14.70
C ALA A 61 -9.30 16.90 14.07
N ASP A 62 -9.37 17.41 12.85
CA ASP A 62 -10.59 17.41 12.02
C ASP A 62 -10.79 16.08 11.31
N ALA A 63 -9.69 15.37 11.07
CA ALA A 63 -9.67 14.06 10.43
C ALA A 63 -8.49 13.22 10.93
N ILE A 64 -8.58 11.91 10.76
CA ILE A 64 -7.46 11.00 10.93
C ILE A 64 -7.25 10.14 9.69
N VAL A 65 -6.00 10.01 9.27
CA VAL A 65 -5.58 9.12 8.19
C VAL A 65 -4.75 7.98 8.77
N VAL A 66 -5.13 6.75 8.44
CA VAL A 66 -4.46 5.53 8.91
C VAL A 66 -3.84 4.81 7.71
N MET A 67 -2.51 4.66 7.75
CA MET A 67 -1.73 3.97 6.72
C MET A 67 -0.74 2.98 7.36
N VAL A 68 -1.27 1.87 7.82
CA VAL A 68 -0.55 0.79 8.51
C VAL A 68 -0.64 -0.52 7.71
N VAL A 69 0.01 -1.59 8.18
CA VAL A 69 0.23 -2.79 7.36
C VAL A 69 -1.02 -3.68 7.26
N ASN A 70 -1.78 -3.85 8.36
CA ASN A 70 -2.88 -4.82 8.44
C ASN A 70 -4.06 -4.33 9.31
N SER A 71 -5.13 -5.12 9.37
CA SER A 71 -6.35 -4.85 10.14
C SER A 71 -6.11 -4.75 11.63
N GLU A 72 -5.27 -5.61 12.18
CA GLU A 72 -4.94 -5.62 13.62
C GLU A 72 -4.26 -4.32 14.05
N GLN A 73 -3.42 -3.77 13.18
CA GLN A 73 -2.81 -2.46 13.41
C GLN A 73 -3.82 -1.33 13.25
N VAL A 74 -4.78 -1.42 12.32
CA VAL A 74 -5.88 -0.45 12.22
C VAL A 74 -6.70 -0.44 13.52
N ASP A 75 -7.05 -1.61 14.04
CA ASP A 75 -7.78 -1.74 15.31
C ASP A 75 -6.99 -1.15 16.48
N ALA A 76 -5.69 -1.46 16.57
CA ALA A 76 -4.83 -0.90 17.62
C ALA A 76 -4.74 0.63 17.54
N VAL A 77 -4.67 1.19 16.32
CA VAL A 77 -4.64 2.64 16.07
C VAL A 77 -5.94 3.32 16.44
N LEU A 78 -7.08 2.72 16.15
CA LEU A 78 -8.38 3.34 16.38
C LEU A 78 -8.91 3.08 17.79
N PHE A 79 -8.89 1.83 18.24
CA PHE A 79 -9.57 1.36 19.45
C PHE A 79 -8.64 0.98 20.59
N GLY A 80 -7.34 0.88 20.35
CA GLY A 80 -6.35 0.45 21.35
C GLY A 80 -6.33 1.31 22.62
N GLY A 81 -5.50 0.92 23.60
CA GLY A 81 -5.35 1.62 24.88
C GLY A 81 -5.05 3.11 24.75
N ASN A 82 -4.28 3.51 23.73
CA ASN A 82 -4.00 4.90 23.32
C ASN A 82 -4.53 5.17 21.91
N GLY A 83 -5.69 4.57 21.56
CA GLY A 83 -6.30 4.69 20.25
C GLY A 83 -6.86 6.07 19.95
N ALA A 84 -6.86 6.42 18.67
CA ALA A 84 -7.22 7.74 18.19
C ALA A 84 -8.66 8.17 18.55
N LEU A 85 -9.61 7.23 18.58
CA LEU A 85 -11.02 7.53 18.86
C LEU A 85 -11.27 8.02 20.28
N LYS A 86 -10.29 7.89 21.20
CA LYS A 86 -10.39 8.48 22.55
C LYS A 86 -10.37 10.00 22.56
N SER A 87 -9.69 10.60 21.57
CA SER A 87 -9.50 12.05 21.49
C SER A 87 -10.13 12.68 20.25
N LEU A 88 -10.45 11.88 19.23
CA LEU A 88 -11.05 12.35 17.99
C LEU A 88 -12.50 12.82 18.25
N ARG A 89 -12.83 14.02 17.77
CA ARG A 89 -14.19 14.57 17.88
C ARG A 89 -15.19 13.78 17.07
N LYS A 90 -16.40 13.60 17.61
CA LYS A 90 -17.52 13.04 16.85
C LYS A 90 -17.82 13.88 15.62
N GLY A 91 -18.22 13.25 14.52
CA GLY A 91 -18.41 13.90 13.23
C GLY A 91 -17.13 14.05 12.40
N SER A 92 -15.93 13.81 12.97
CA SER A 92 -14.69 13.79 12.19
C SER A 92 -14.64 12.62 11.23
N VAL A 93 -13.85 12.77 10.16
CA VAL A 93 -13.66 11.70 9.16
C VAL A 93 -12.44 10.84 9.50
N VAL A 94 -12.65 9.52 9.47
CA VAL A 94 -11.60 8.50 9.58
C VAL A 94 -11.34 7.95 8.17
N ILE A 95 -10.13 8.12 7.67
CA ILE A 95 -9.69 7.64 6.35
C ILE A 95 -8.73 6.48 6.58
N VAL A 96 -9.09 5.27 6.16
CA VAL A 96 -8.21 4.11 6.19
C VAL A 96 -7.68 3.85 4.79
N ALA A 97 -6.38 4.11 4.60
CA ALA A 97 -5.66 3.90 3.35
C ALA A 97 -4.91 2.56 3.32
N SER A 98 -4.94 1.81 4.41
CA SER A 98 -4.35 0.47 4.55
C SER A 98 -5.05 -0.54 3.64
N THR A 99 -4.29 -1.51 3.12
CA THR A 99 -4.87 -2.67 2.42
C THR A 99 -5.39 -3.68 3.45
N VAL A 100 -6.71 -3.78 3.54
CA VAL A 100 -7.44 -4.69 4.43
C VAL A 100 -8.50 -5.46 3.65
N SER A 101 -9.09 -6.50 4.28
CA SER A 101 -10.16 -7.24 3.61
C SER A 101 -11.43 -6.39 3.47
N PRO A 102 -12.23 -6.59 2.40
CA PRO A 102 -13.51 -5.89 2.23
C PRO A 102 -14.49 -6.11 3.38
N SER A 103 -14.55 -7.33 3.90
CA SER A 103 -15.41 -7.69 5.05
C SER A 103 -15.02 -6.93 6.31
N TYR A 104 -13.71 -6.83 6.60
CA TYR A 104 -13.20 -6.01 7.70
C TYR A 104 -13.56 -4.53 7.52
N SER A 105 -13.28 -3.94 6.35
CA SER A 105 -13.56 -2.52 6.08
C SER A 105 -15.05 -2.20 6.20
N LYS A 106 -15.93 -3.11 5.73
CA LYS A 106 -17.39 -2.98 5.90
C LYS A 106 -17.80 -3.00 7.38
N GLY A 107 -17.24 -3.93 8.17
CA GLY A 107 -17.48 -4.01 9.61
C GLY A 107 -17.01 -2.77 10.36
N LEU A 108 -15.81 -2.29 10.04
CA LEU A 108 -15.23 -1.07 10.60
C LEU A 108 -16.08 0.17 10.28
N GLY A 109 -16.54 0.30 9.03
CA GLY A 109 -17.40 1.41 8.61
C GLY A 109 -18.71 1.46 9.39
N LYS A 110 -19.35 0.30 9.64
CA LYS A 110 -20.53 0.19 10.49
C LYS A 110 -20.22 0.64 11.93
N GLN A 111 -19.17 0.09 12.53
CA GLN A 111 -18.78 0.41 13.91
C GLN A 111 -18.46 1.91 14.09
N LEU A 112 -17.74 2.53 13.14
CA LEU A 112 -17.43 3.95 13.18
C LEU A 112 -18.68 4.83 13.02
N SER A 113 -19.57 4.46 12.12
CA SER A 113 -20.84 5.17 11.91
C SER A 113 -21.72 5.13 13.18
N GLU A 114 -21.88 3.95 13.79
CA GLU A 114 -22.60 3.79 15.05
C GLU A 114 -21.96 4.60 16.20
N ALA A 115 -20.63 4.75 16.15
CA ALA A 115 -19.89 5.57 17.10
C ALA A 115 -19.92 7.08 16.76
N GLY A 116 -20.58 7.50 15.67
CA GLY A 116 -20.75 8.91 15.29
C GLY A 116 -19.57 9.51 14.53
N TYR A 117 -18.81 8.70 13.79
CA TYR A 117 -17.72 9.13 12.90
C TYR A 117 -18.09 8.90 11.43
N LEU A 118 -17.53 9.73 10.56
CA LEU A 118 -17.55 9.51 9.12
C LEU A 118 -16.39 8.56 8.74
N TYR A 119 -16.60 7.69 7.78
CA TYR A 119 -15.59 6.71 7.36
C TYR A 119 -15.39 6.69 5.87
N LEU A 120 -14.13 6.71 5.43
CA LEU A 120 -13.69 6.43 4.06
C LEU A 120 -12.77 5.21 4.05
N ASP A 121 -13.19 4.17 3.38
CA ASP A 121 -12.36 3.06 2.91
C ASP A 121 -11.63 3.54 1.65
N ALA A 122 -10.33 3.85 1.77
CA ALA A 122 -9.60 4.60 0.75
C ALA A 122 -8.21 4.00 0.44
N PRO A 123 -8.11 2.70 0.12
CA PRO A 123 -6.84 2.10 -0.27
C PRO A 123 -6.26 2.74 -1.53
N VAL A 124 -4.92 2.68 -1.64
CA VAL A 124 -4.15 3.41 -2.63
C VAL A 124 -3.37 2.51 -3.58
N SER A 125 -3.01 3.03 -4.75
CA SER A 125 -2.09 2.45 -5.71
C SER A 125 -1.18 3.53 -6.30
N GLY A 126 0.04 3.15 -6.73
CA GLY A 126 1.04 4.06 -7.31
C GLY A 126 2.41 3.99 -6.64
N GLY A 127 2.56 3.12 -5.61
CA GLY A 127 3.84 2.88 -4.94
C GLY A 127 4.40 4.10 -4.21
N VAL A 128 5.63 3.98 -3.74
CA VAL A 128 6.34 5.05 -3.01
C VAL A 128 6.48 6.32 -3.85
N VAL A 129 6.79 6.17 -5.14
CA VAL A 129 6.93 7.29 -6.07
C VAL A 129 5.62 8.09 -6.17
N GLY A 130 4.48 7.40 -6.30
CA GLY A 130 3.17 8.05 -6.31
C GLY A 130 2.84 8.75 -4.98
N ALA A 131 3.21 8.16 -3.85
CA ALA A 131 3.00 8.76 -2.54
C ALA A 131 3.85 10.03 -2.35
N GLU A 132 5.11 10.02 -2.75
CA GLU A 132 6.03 11.15 -2.63
C GLU A 132 5.69 12.31 -3.58
N SER A 133 5.16 12.00 -4.75
CA SER A 133 4.76 13.01 -5.77
C SER A 133 3.31 13.49 -5.64
N GLY A 134 2.50 12.91 -4.75
CA GLY A 134 1.08 13.22 -4.64
C GLY A 134 0.24 12.70 -5.83
N SER A 135 0.76 11.72 -6.57
CA SER A 135 0.15 11.20 -7.80
C SER A 135 -0.51 9.83 -7.63
N LEU A 136 -0.87 9.46 -6.41
CA LEU A 136 -1.56 8.21 -6.14
C LEU A 136 -2.89 8.09 -6.89
N SER A 137 -3.34 6.86 -7.06
CA SER A 137 -4.73 6.53 -7.36
C SER A 137 -5.38 6.04 -6.06
N ILE A 138 -6.47 6.66 -5.65
CA ILE A 138 -7.24 6.28 -4.47
C ILE A 138 -8.55 5.62 -4.92
N MET A 139 -8.85 4.45 -4.36
CA MET A 139 -10.05 3.68 -4.59
C MET A 139 -10.98 3.88 -3.39
N ALA A 140 -11.76 4.97 -3.38
CA ALA A 140 -12.50 5.37 -2.20
C ALA A 140 -13.94 4.89 -2.20
N SER A 141 -14.43 4.43 -1.05
CA SER A 141 -15.85 4.15 -0.81
C SER A 141 -16.29 4.66 0.57
N GLY A 142 -17.55 5.09 0.64
CA GLY A 142 -18.16 5.67 1.84
C GLY A 142 -19.36 6.53 1.49
N CYS A 143 -20.09 7.02 2.49
CA CYS A 143 -21.26 7.88 2.26
C CYS A 143 -20.87 9.28 1.75
N ASP A 144 -21.84 10.02 1.19
CA ASP A 144 -21.65 11.35 0.65
C ASP A 144 -20.97 12.30 1.64
N ALA A 145 -21.46 12.34 2.87
CA ALA A 145 -20.90 13.18 3.92
C ALA A 145 -19.43 12.86 4.22
N ALA A 146 -19.04 11.57 4.17
CA ALA A 146 -17.65 11.17 4.36
C ALA A 146 -16.76 11.64 3.19
N PHE A 147 -17.25 11.56 1.96
CA PHE A 147 -16.57 12.11 0.78
C PHE A 147 -16.43 13.62 0.86
N GLU A 148 -17.52 14.35 1.16
CA GLU A 148 -17.48 15.80 1.31
C GLU A 148 -16.46 16.26 2.36
N ALA A 149 -16.39 15.54 3.50
CA ALA A 149 -15.42 15.85 4.54
C ALA A 149 -14.00 15.45 4.18
N GLY A 150 -13.78 14.32 3.49
CA GLY A 150 -12.45 13.76 3.21
C GLY A 150 -11.83 14.20 1.89
N GLU A 151 -12.63 14.70 0.92
CA GLU A 151 -12.16 15.01 -0.43
C GLU A 151 -10.93 15.94 -0.48
N PRO A 152 -10.83 17.02 0.33
CA PRO A 152 -9.64 17.86 0.32
C PRO A 152 -8.36 17.09 0.66
N LEU A 153 -8.43 16.11 1.57
CA LEU A 153 -7.30 15.27 1.96
C LEU A 153 -6.96 14.27 0.85
N LEU A 154 -7.98 13.66 0.23
CA LEU A 154 -7.75 12.74 -0.88
C LEU A 154 -7.07 13.47 -2.05
N ARG A 155 -7.51 14.70 -2.39
CA ARG A 155 -6.93 15.53 -3.46
C ARG A 155 -5.48 15.95 -3.18
N ALA A 156 -5.14 16.16 -1.91
CA ALA A 156 -3.76 16.48 -1.53
C ALA A 156 -2.80 15.30 -1.73
N MET A 157 -3.28 14.06 -1.62
CA MET A 157 -2.46 12.84 -1.69
C MET A 157 -2.48 12.16 -3.07
N ALA A 158 -3.42 12.53 -3.96
CA ALA A 158 -3.67 11.77 -5.18
C ALA A 158 -4.11 12.65 -6.35
N THR A 159 -3.71 12.26 -7.57
CA THR A 159 -4.23 12.85 -8.80
C THR A 159 -5.49 12.15 -9.31
N LYS A 160 -5.72 10.90 -8.91
CA LYS A 160 -6.87 10.11 -9.35
C LYS A 160 -7.64 9.61 -8.13
N ILE A 161 -8.86 10.08 -7.97
CA ILE A 161 -9.76 9.64 -6.91
C ILE A 161 -10.95 8.95 -7.57
N TYR A 162 -11.06 7.65 -7.35
CA TYR A 162 -12.17 6.83 -7.83
C TYR A 162 -13.17 6.65 -6.70
N ARG A 163 -14.34 7.26 -6.82
CA ARG A 163 -15.46 7.00 -5.94
C ARG A 163 -16.13 5.68 -6.37
N VAL A 164 -15.79 4.60 -5.67
CA VAL A 164 -16.21 3.24 -6.05
C VAL A 164 -17.65 2.96 -5.64
N GLY A 165 -18.11 3.57 -4.56
CA GLY A 165 -19.50 3.40 -4.09
C GLY A 165 -19.75 4.04 -2.74
N ALA A 166 -21.00 4.00 -2.31
CA ALA A 166 -21.44 4.60 -1.04
C ALA A 166 -21.20 3.69 0.18
N GLU A 167 -21.03 2.39 -0.03
CA GLU A 167 -20.82 1.42 1.04
C GLU A 167 -19.33 1.21 1.30
N ALA A 168 -18.94 1.25 2.58
CA ALA A 168 -17.60 0.87 3.02
C ALA A 168 -17.26 -0.58 2.60
N GLY A 169 -15.99 -0.81 2.23
CA GLY A 169 -15.50 -2.10 1.75
C GLY A 169 -15.41 -2.21 0.24
N LEU A 170 -16.13 -1.39 -0.55
CA LEU A 170 -16.06 -1.43 -2.02
C LEU A 170 -14.70 -0.95 -2.54
N GLY A 171 -14.07 0.03 -1.89
CA GLY A 171 -12.70 0.45 -2.18
C GLY A 171 -11.71 -0.70 -1.97
N SER A 172 -11.84 -1.41 -0.86
CA SER A 172 -11.06 -2.61 -0.54
C SER A 172 -11.32 -3.76 -1.53
N VAL A 173 -12.54 -3.91 -2.08
CA VAL A 173 -12.82 -4.88 -3.17
C VAL A 173 -11.99 -4.54 -4.40
N VAL A 174 -12.00 -3.28 -4.86
CA VAL A 174 -11.22 -2.86 -6.03
C VAL A 174 -9.72 -3.02 -5.75
N LYS A 175 -9.28 -2.71 -4.53
CA LYS A 175 -7.89 -2.94 -4.12
C LYS A 175 -7.52 -4.42 -4.14
N THR A 176 -8.40 -5.31 -3.70
CA THR A 176 -8.19 -6.77 -3.75
C THR A 176 -7.97 -7.24 -5.19
N VAL A 177 -8.77 -6.76 -6.14
CA VAL A 177 -8.58 -7.05 -7.57
C VAL A 177 -7.24 -6.49 -8.08
N ASN A 178 -6.89 -5.26 -7.68
CA ASN A 178 -5.59 -4.68 -8.03
C ASN A 178 -4.42 -5.52 -7.50
N GLN A 179 -4.49 -6.00 -6.25
CA GLN A 179 -3.41 -6.79 -5.64
C GLN A 179 -3.29 -8.20 -6.26
N LEU A 180 -4.40 -8.80 -6.68
CA LEU A 180 -4.39 -10.03 -7.47
C LEU A 180 -3.53 -9.83 -8.74
N LEU A 181 -3.86 -8.80 -9.52
CA LEU A 181 -3.12 -8.50 -10.77
C LEU A 181 -1.66 -8.13 -10.48
N ALA A 182 -1.41 -7.25 -9.51
CA ALA A 182 -0.06 -6.80 -9.20
C ALA A 182 0.84 -7.97 -8.76
N GLY A 183 0.38 -8.82 -7.84
CA GLY A 183 1.15 -9.97 -7.37
C GLY A 183 1.42 -10.99 -8.48
N ALA A 184 0.40 -11.32 -9.29
CA ALA A 184 0.56 -12.21 -10.44
C ALA A 184 1.54 -11.63 -11.47
N HIS A 185 1.45 -10.35 -11.79
CA HIS A 185 2.34 -9.70 -12.74
C HIS A 185 3.80 -9.66 -12.28
N ILE A 186 4.06 -9.45 -10.97
CA ILE A 186 5.44 -9.48 -10.43
C ILE A 186 6.02 -10.89 -10.55
N THR A 187 5.27 -11.92 -10.17
CA THR A 187 5.75 -13.31 -10.27
C THR A 187 5.97 -13.72 -11.72
N LEU A 188 5.07 -13.37 -12.63
CA LEU A 188 5.23 -13.64 -14.08
C LEU A 188 6.41 -12.87 -14.66
N ALA A 189 6.65 -11.61 -14.26
CA ALA A 189 7.80 -10.84 -14.69
C ALA A 189 9.11 -11.51 -14.25
N ALA A 190 9.20 -11.95 -13.01
CA ALA A 190 10.37 -12.64 -12.48
C ALA A 190 10.66 -13.97 -13.20
N GLU A 191 9.62 -14.78 -13.44
CA GLU A 191 9.69 -16.03 -14.17
C GLU A 191 10.15 -15.79 -15.63
N ALA A 192 9.51 -14.85 -16.33
CA ALA A 192 9.81 -14.52 -17.72
C ALA A 192 11.25 -14.03 -17.91
N MET A 193 11.72 -13.15 -17.01
CA MET A 193 13.09 -12.64 -17.06
C MET A 193 14.11 -13.77 -16.83
N ALA A 194 13.90 -14.63 -15.83
CA ALA A 194 14.78 -15.76 -15.58
C ALA A 194 14.76 -16.78 -16.74
N PHE A 195 13.58 -17.07 -17.29
CA PHE A 195 13.41 -17.98 -18.43
C PHE A 195 14.15 -17.47 -19.67
N GLY A 196 13.91 -16.22 -20.08
CA GLY A 196 14.54 -15.66 -21.28
C GLY A 196 16.06 -15.53 -21.13
N THR A 197 16.56 -15.17 -19.94
CA THR A 197 18.00 -15.15 -19.64
C THR A 197 18.59 -16.56 -19.73
N ARG A 198 17.92 -17.56 -19.20
CA ARG A 198 18.34 -18.98 -19.33
C ARG A 198 18.36 -19.45 -20.78
N ALA A 199 17.45 -18.93 -21.60
CA ALA A 199 17.39 -19.21 -23.04
C ALA A 199 18.51 -18.50 -23.84
N GLY A 200 19.34 -17.68 -23.18
CA GLY A 200 20.51 -17.04 -23.80
C GLY A 200 20.28 -15.60 -24.28
N VAL A 201 19.16 -14.99 -23.96
CA VAL A 201 18.90 -13.59 -24.32
C VAL A 201 19.42 -12.66 -23.20
N ASP A 202 20.07 -11.57 -23.59
CA ASP A 202 20.50 -10.53 -22.63
C ASP A 202 19.29 -9.96 -21.88
N PRO A 203 19.30 -9.91 -20.53
CA PRO A 203 18.15 -9.46 -19.75
C PRO A 203 17.76 -8.00 -20.01
N ASN A 204 18.68 -7.11 -20.40
CA ASN A 204 18.31 -5.73 -20.76
C ASN A 204 17.56 -5.68 -22.09
N VAL A 205 17.98 -6.51 -23.06
CA VAL A 205 17.27 -6.65 -24.33
C VAL A 205 15.87 -7.22 -24.10
N LEU A 206 15.73 -8.22 -23.23
CA LEU A 206 14.40 -8.74 -22.84
C LEU A 206 13.52 -7.63 -22.27
N TYR A 207 14.04 -6.86 -21.32
CA TYR A 207 13.30 -5.75 -20.71
C TYR A 207 12.87 -4.72 -21.76
N GLU A 208 13.80 -4.27 -22.62
CA GLU A 208 13.52 -3.30 -23.67
C GLU A 208 12.39 -3.79 -24.59
N VAL A 209 12.52 -5.00 -25.13
CA VAL A 209 11.54 -5.57 -26.06
C VAL A 209 10.17 -5.75 -25.39
N ILE A 210 10.12 -6.38 -24.22
CA ILE A 210 8.85 -6.70 -23.56
C ILE A 210 8.15 -5.43 -23.05
N SER A 211 8.89 -4.42 -22.60
CA SER A 211 8.31 -3.14 -22.16
C SER A 211 7.44 -2.48 -23.25
N HIS A 212 7.75 -2.72 -24.53
CA HIS A 212 7.05 -2.17 -25.68
C HIS A 212 6.19 -3.20 -26.41
N SER A 213 5.99 -4.38 -25.81
CA SER A 213 5.23 -5.49 -26.40
C SER A 213 3.96 -5.79 -25.62
N ALA A 214 3.05 -6.58 -26.19
CA ALA A 214 1.78 -6.95 -25.58
C ALA A 214 1.90 -7.74 -24.25
N GLY A 215 3.06 -8.34 -23.98
CA GLY A 215 3.35 -9.02 -22.72
C GLY A 215 3.70 -8.08 -21.57
N SER A 216 3.74 -6.76 -21.79
CA SER A 216 4.06 -5.77 -20.75
C SER A 216 2.95 -5.61 -19.74
N SER A 217 3.31 -5.12 -18.56
CA SER A 217 2.39 -4.61 -17.55
C SER A 217 3.03 -3.46 -16.77
N TRP A 218 2.24 -2.67 -16.05
CA TRP A 218 2.78 -1.63 -15.18
C TRP A 218 3.80 -2.21 -14.19
N MET A 219 3.46 -3.37 -13.57
CA MET A 219 4.35 -4.04 -12.63
C MET A 219 5.63 -4.58 -13.29
N PHE A 220 5.56 -5.07 -14.53
CA PHE A 220 6.74 -5.45 -15.29
C PHE A 220 7.69 -4.26 -15.45
N ASN A 221 7.17 -3.14 -15.94
CA ASN A 221 7.98 -1.94 -16.20
C ASN A 221 8.57 -1.33 -14.93
N ASP A 222 7.89 -1.45 -13.80
CA ASP A 222 8.33 -0.89 -12.52
C ASP A 222 9.30 -1.82 -11.77
N ARG A 223 9.13 -3.16 -11.85
CA ARG A 223 9.89 -4.12 -11.04
C ARG A 223 11.09 -4.75 -11.75
N VAL A 224 11.02 -4.94 -13.06
CA VAL A 224 12.16 -5.52 -13.79
C VAL A 224 13.43 -4.67 -13.70
N PRO A 225 13.39 -3.32 -13.72
CA PRO A 225 14.58 -2.51 -13.44
C PRO A 225 15.27 -2.82 -12.11
N HIS A 226 14.52 -3.12 -11.03
CA HIS A 226 15.11 -3.53 -9.75
C HIS A 226 15.80 -4.89 -9.86
N MET A 227 15.18 -5.85 -10.59
CA MET A 227 15.76 -7.17 -10.85
C MET A 227 17.08 -7.05 -11.62
N LEU A 228 17.11 -6.21 -12.67
CA LEU A 228 18.30 -5.95 -13.50
C LEU A 228 19.42 -5.28 -12.71
N ALA A 229 19.08 -4.30 -11.87
CA ALA A 229 20.03 -3.60 -11.02
C ALA A 229 20.53 -4.45 -9.83
N GLY A 230 19.83 -5.55 -9.50
CA GLY A 230 20.10 -6.30 -8.27
C GLY A 230 19.83 -5.50 -7.00
N ASP A 231 19.04 -4.42 -7.10
CA ASP A 231 18.66 -3.58 -5.97
C ASP A 231 17.32 -4.03 -5.41
N PHE A 232 17.39 -4.69 -4.28
CA PHE A 232 16.23 -5.21 -3.54
C PHE A 232 15.94 -4.43 -2.26
N THR A 233 16.36 -3.16 -2.22
CA THR A 233 15.94 -2.21 -1.16
C THR A 233 14.42 -2.05 -1.21
N PRO A 234 13.68 -2.34 -0.14
CA PRO A 234 12.24 -2.51 -0.20
C PRO A 234 11.51 -1.19 -0.43
N ARG A 235 10.84 -1.06 -1.57
CA ARG A 235 9.77 -0.08 -1.84
C ARG A 235 8.41 -0.69 -1.48
N SER A 236 8.27 -1.99 -1.71
CA SER A 236 7.22 -2.86 -1.20
C SER A 236 7.85 -4.21 -0.87
N ALA A 237 7.73 -4.69 0.35
CA ALA A 237 8.39 -5.92 0.77
C ALA A 237 7.65 -7.17 0.25
N VAL A 238 8.38 -8.28 0.05
CA VAL A 238 7.81 -9.60 -0.25
C VAL A 238 6.67 -9.96 0.70
N ASN A 239 6.84 -9.71 2.02
CA ASN A 239 5.82 -10.00 3.02
C ASN A 239 4.51 -9.21 2.82
N ILE A 240 4.54 -8.06 2.14
CA ILE A 240 3.31 -7.32 1.80
C ILE A 240 2.46 -8.14 0.81
N PHE A 241 3.09 -8.76 -0.20
CA PHE A 241 2.35 -9.60 -1.14
C PHE A 241 1.97 -10.97 -0.56
N VAL A 242 2.71 -11.51 0.41
CA VAL A 242 2.25 -12.67 1.19
C VAL A 242 0.91 -12.33 1.87
N LYS A 243 0.83 -11.17 2.53
CA LYS A 243 -0.41 -10.70 3.16
C LYS A 243 -1.49 -10.36 2.14
N ASP A 244 -1.18 -9.54 1.13
CA ASP A 244 -2.18 -9.00 0.21
C ASP A 244 -2.82 -10.11 -0.66
N LEU A 245 -2.02 -11.05 -1.16
CA LEU A 245 -2.55 -12.21 -1.87
C LEU A 245 -3.28 -13.17 -0.94
N GLY A 246 -2.90 -13.24 0.34
CA GLY A 246 -3.67 -13.93 1.37
C GLY A 246 -5.09 -13.35 1.47
N ILE A 247 -5.23 -12.01 1.56
CA ILE A 247 -6.53 -11.34 1.54
C ILE A 247 -7.32 -11.67 0.26
N VAL A 248 -6.66 -11.69 -0.90
CA VAL A 248 -7.28 -12.07 -2.18
C VAL A 248 -7.88 -13.47 -2.10
N LEU A 249 -7.14 -14.43 -1.57
CA LEU A 249 -7.57 -15.84 -1.47
C LEU A 249 -8.71 -16.00 -0.46
N ASP A 250 -8.65 -15.30 0.67
CA ASP A 250 -9.70 -15.32 1.69
C ASP A 250 -11.03 -14.79 1.10
N VAL A 251 -10.98 -13.68 0.35
CA VAL A 251 -12.16 -13.14 -0.37
C VAL A 251 -12.67 -14.14 -1.40
N GLY A 252 -11.77 -14.79 -2.14
CA GLY A 252 -12.15 -15.86 -3.08
C GLY A 252 -12.88 -17.02 -2.38
N GLN A 253 -12.39 -17.42 -1.21
CA GLN A 253 -13.02 -18.47 -0.39
C GLN A 253 -14.41 -18.06 0.12
N GLU A 254 -14.55 -16.83 0.65
CA GLU A 254 -15.83 -16.28 1.10
C GLU A 254 -16.87 -16.27 -0.04
N LEU A 255 -16.45 -15.89 -1.26
CA LEU A 255 -17.30 -15.82 -2.44
C LEU A 255 -17.46 -17.17 -3.17
N LYS A 256 -16.75 -18.22 -2.74
CA LYS A 256 -16.66 -19.52 -3.46
C LYS A 256 -16.21 -19.33 -4.92
N PHE A 257 -15.32 -18.38 -5.16
CA PHE A 257 -14.77 -18.05 -6.47
C PHE A 257 -13.36 -18.62 -6.63
N PRO A 258 -13.09 -19.44 -7.68
CA PRO A 258 -11.75 -20.01 -7.87
C PRO A 258 -10.74 -18.96 -8.34
N LEU A 259 -9.57 -18.93 -7.68
CA LEU A 259 -8.48 -17.97 -7.95
C LEU A 259 -7.14 -18.70 -8.20
N PRO A 260 -7.02 -19.58 -9.23
CA PRO A 260 -5.84 -20.40 -9.44
C PRO A 260 -4.57 -19.57 -9.65
N MET A 261 -4.63 -18.46 -10.40
CA MET A 261 -3.46 -17.61 -10.67
C MET A 261 -2.98 -16.87 -9.42
N ALA A 262 -3.92 -16.34 -8.61
CA ALA A 262 -3.58 -15.71 -7.34
C ALA A 262 -2.98 -16.72 -6.34
N ALA A 263 -3.52 -17.94 -6.29
CA ALA A 263 -3.01 -18.99 -5.42
C ALA A 263 -1.57 -19.37 -5.78
N LEU A 264 -1.27 -19.52 -7.07
CA LEU A 264 0.09 -19.82 -7.53
C LEU A 264 1.04 -18.67 -7.19
N ALA A 265 0.67 -17.43 -7.51
CA ALA A 265 1.47 -16.26 -7.19
C ALA A 265 1.72 -16.15 -5.66
N HIS A 266 0.69 -16.37 -4.84
CA HIS A 266 0.82 -16.38 -3.38
C HIS A 266 1.86 -17.39 -2.90
N GLN A 267 1.83 -18.64 -3.43
CA GLN A 267 2.80 -19.67 -3.06
C GLN A 267 4.25 -19.28 -3.43
N ILE A 268 4.45 -18.55 -4.52
CA ILE A 268 5.77 -18.05 -4.90
C ILE A 268 6.25 -16.99 -3.89
N PHE A 269 5.39 -16.05 -3.47
CA PHE A 269 5.74 -15.08 -2.43
C PHE A 269 5.99 -15.75 -1.06
N VAL A 270 5.20 -16.77 -0.70
CA VAL A 270 5.43 -17.57 0.52
C VAL A 270 6.79 -18.29 0.45
N ALA A 271 7.13 -18.89 -0.69
CA ALA A 271 8.42 -19.52 -0.89
C ALA A 271 9.59 -18.51 -0.79
N ALA A 272 9.42 -17.31 -1.35
CA ALA A 272 10.41 -16.24 -1.21
C ALA A 272 10.59 -15.80 0.26
N ALA A 273 9.50 -15.63 0.99
CA ALA A 273 9.55 -15.31 2.41
C ALA A 273 10.24 -16.41 3.23
N ALA A 274 9.91 -17.69 2.97
CA ALA A 274 10.55 -18.86 3.59
C ALA A 274 12.05 -18.96 3.27
N ALA A 275 12.48 -18.48 2.11
CA ALA A 275 13.89 -18.38 1.72
C ALA A 275 14.61 -17.16 2.36
N GLY A 276 14.00 -16.44 3.29
CA GLY A 276 14.60 -15.30 4.00
C GLY A 276 14.50 -13.97 3.24
N LEU A 277 13.72 -13.89 2.15
CA LEU A 277 13.58 -12.68 1.33
C LEU A 277 12.42 -11.78 1.80
N GLY A 278 11.72 -12.12 2.87
CA GLY A 278 10.48 -11.49 3.31
C GLY A 278 10.55 -9.97 3.51
N ALA A 279 11.69 -9.43 3.95
CA ALA A 279 11.92 -8.01 4.17
C ALA A 279 12.51 -7.28 2.95
N GLN A 280 12.89 -8.01 1.89
CA GLN A 280 13.40 -7.42 0.64
C GLN A 280 12.26 -6.93 -0.24
N ASP A 281 12.60 -6.11 -1.24
CA ASP A 281 11.66 -5.65 -2.26
C ASP A 281 10.93 -6.84 -2.92
N ASP A 282 9.67 -6.66 -3.27
CA ASP A 282 8.84 -7.72 -3.84
C ASP A 282 9.40 -8.30 -5.16
N SER A 283 10.22 -7.52 -5.88
CA SER A 283 10.99 -7.99 -7.04
C SER A 283 12.01 -9.08 -6.71
N ALA A 284 12.39 -9.24 -5.42
CA ALA A 284 13.32 -10.28 -4.99
C ALA A 284 12.82 -11.71 -5.23
N VAL A 285 11.54 -11.91 -5.57
CA VAL A 285 11.01 -13.21 -6.02
C VAL A 285 11.78 -13.76 -7.24
N VAL A 286 12.42 -12.90 -8.03
CA VAL A 286 13.29 -13.33 -9.14
C VAL A 286 14.42 -14.26 -8.67
N LYS A 287 14.91 -14.09 -7.44
CA LYS A 287 15.99 -14.94 -6.88
C LYS A 287 15.59 -16.41 -6.79
N LEU A 288 14.30 -16.71 -6.57
CA LEU A 288 13.82 -18.11 -6.61
C LEU A 288 14.03 -18.72 -8.00
N PHE A 289 13.62 -18.00 -9.02
CA PHE A 289 13.75 -18.48 -10.40
C PHE A 289 15.22 -18.54 -10.86
N GLN A 290 16.05 -17.58 -10.43
CA GLN A 290 17.50 -17.60 -10.66
C GLN A 290 18.15 -18.84 -10.03
N ASN A 291 17.78 -19.18 -8.78
CA ASN A 291 18.30 -20.38 -8.10
C ASN A 291 17.85 -21.67 -8.79
N LEU A 292 16.61 -21.73 -9.27
CA LEU A 292 16.08 -22.90 -9.98
C LEU A 292 16.69 -23.08 -11.38
N SER A 293 16.95 -21.99 -12.09
CA SER A 293 17.43 -22.03 -13.47
C SER A 293 18.93 -21.94 -13.61
N GLY A 294 19.65 -21.47 -12.59
CA GLY A 294 21.07 -21.12 -12.67
C GLY A 294 21.36 -19.89 -13.53
N ALA A 295 20.33 -19.14 -13.94
CA ALA A 295 20.48 -17.91 -14.73
C ALA A 295 20.58 -16.70 -13.78
N SER A 296 21.45 -15.72 -14.08
CA SER A 296 21.54 -14.45 -13.37
C SER A 296 20.86 -13.36 -14.19
N VAL A 297 19.76 -12.81 -13.68
CA VAL A 297 19.06 -11.66 -14.27
C VAL A 297 19.77 -10.36 -13.95
N SER A 298 20.35 -10.25 -12.75
CA SER A 298 21.15 -9.08 -12.36
C SER A 298 22.52 -9.12 -13.03
N GLN A 299 22.93 -8.00 -13.60
CA GLN A 299 24.31 -7.81 -13.98
C GLN A 299 25.17 -7.61 -12.74
N THR A 300 25.79 -8.68 -12.24
CA THR A 300 26.99 -8.50 -11.43
C THR A 300 27.99 -7.77 -12.32
N ARG A 301 28.36 -6.54 -11.96
CA ARG A 301 29.57 -5.94 -12.52
C ARG A 301 30.71 -6.95 -12.26
N SER A 302 31.06 -7.73 -13.29
CA SER A 302 32.35 -8.39 -13.29
C SER A 302 33.35 -7.26 -13.29
N GLU A 303 34.01 -7.05 -12.18
CA GLU A 303 35.29 -6.33 -12.15
C GLU A 303 36.19 -7.01 -13.18
N ARG A 304 36.39 -6.35 -14.30
CA ARG A 304 37.49 -6.62 -15.22
C ARG A 304 38.56 -5.56 -14.99
#